data_22954f3c8cf181ff471dc3b0a1ad3cd6
#
_entry.id   22954f3c8cf181ff471dc3b0a1ad3cd6
#
_cell.length_a   1.000
_cell.length_b   1.000
_cell.length_c   1.000
_cell.angle_alpha   90.00
_cell.angle_beta   90.00
_cell.angle_gamma   90.00
#
_symmetry.space_group_name_H-M   'P 1'
#
loop_
_entity.id
_entity.type
_entity.pdbx_description
1 polymer ?
#
loop_
_entity_poly.entity_id
_entity_poly.type
_entity_poly.pdbx_seq_one_letter_code
_entity_poly.pdbx_strand_id
1 'polypeptide(L)'
;MAVPTPETPNTPASPKLAATVLLLRDTHCGLEVYVQERVSSMRFAANMTVFPGGGVDQRDFPAVANEVMAVTEPSEADPESRIAQAFNVDRVRAHALTCAAVRETFEETGTL
;
A
#
# COMPACT_ATOMS: atom_id res chain seq x y z
N MET A 1 -33.46 26.06 -5.02
CA MET A 1 -33.56 24.80 -4.65
C MET A 1 -32.30 24.15 -4.15
N ALA A 2 -32.50 23.14 -3.49
CA ALA A 2 -31.41 22.52 -2.84
C ALA A 2 -30.42 21.98 -3.82
N VAL A 3 -29.22 22.26 -3.57
CA VAL A 3 -28.17 21.65 -4.28
C VAL A 3 -27.88 20.34 -3.60
N PRO A 4 -27.96 19.27 -4.32
CA PRO A 4 -27.50 18.02 -3.76
C PRO A 4 -26.03 18.22 -3.40
N THR A 5 -25.72 17.98 -2.17
CA THR A 5 -24.34 17.85 -1.84
C THR A 5 -23.76 16.68 -2.63
N PRO A 6 -22.55 16.82 -3.15
CA PRO A 6 -21.95 15.72 -3.87
C PRO A 6 -21.82 14.46 -3.01
N GLU A 7 -21.84 14.65 -1.71
CA GLU A 7 -21.81 13.53 -0.79
C GLU A 7 -23.07 13.48 0.03
N THR A 8 -23.80 12.41 -0.10
CA THR A 8 -24.89 12.10 0.82
C THR A 8 -24.33 11.27 1.96
N PRO A 9 -25.02 11.22 3.12
CA PRO A 9 -24.57 10.39 4.23
C PRO A 9 -24.36 8.92 3.87
N ASN A 10 -25.00 8.44 2.81
CA ASN A 10 -24.93 7.06 2.38
C ASN A 10 -24.00 6.83 1.18
N THR A 11 -23.36 7.89 0.69
CA THR A 11 -22.42 7.76 -0.42
C THR A 11 -21.08 7.25 0.12
N PRO A 12 -20.63 6.09 -0.34
CA PRO A 12 -19.33 5.59 0.10
C PRO A 12 -18.20 6.52 -0.38
N ALA A 13 -17.20 6.70 0.45
CA ALA A 13 -16.00 7.42 0.05
C ALA A 13 -15.29 6.68 -1.07
N SER A 14 -14.63 7.44 -1.96
CA SER A 14 -13.81 6.84 -3.00
C SER A 14 -12.68 6.01 -2.38
N PRO A 15 -12.42 4.80 -2.89
CA PRO A 15 -11.33 3.99 -2.39
C PRO A 15 -10.00 4.72 -2.55
N LYS A 16 -9.16 4.60 -1.54
CA LYS A 16 -7.79 5.13 -1.55
C LYS A 16 -6.82 3.99 -1.72
N LEU A 17 -5.71 4.26 -2.40
CA LEU A 17 -4.64 3.28 -2.52
C LEU A 17 -4.00 3.04 -1.15
N ALA A 18 -3.79 1.78 -0.84
CA ALA A 18 -3.12 1.35 0.37
C ALA A 18 -2.34 0.07 0.09
N ALA A 19 -1.28 -0.15 0.86
CA ALA A 19 -0.48 -1.35 0.77
C ALA A 19 -0.57 -2.14 2.07
N THR A 20 -0.69 -3.44 1.95
CA THR A 20 -0.55 -4.38 3.06
C THR A 20 0.63 -5.28 2.77
N VAL A 21 1.47 -5.51 3.76
CA VAL A 21 2.70 -6.29 3.61
C VAL A 21 2.64 -7.51 4.50
N LEU A 22 2.84 -8.67 3.91
CA LEU A 22 2.98 -9.92 4.64
C LEU A 22 4.48 -10.25 4.73
N LEU A 23 5.06 -9.98 5.89
CA LEU A 23 6.45 -10.33 6.17
C LEU A 23 6.49 -11.80 6.56
N LEU A 24 7.12 -12.60 5.74
CA LEU A 24 7.16 -14.05 5.90
C LEU A 24 8.55 -14.50 6.36
N ARG A 25 8.57 -15.53 7.17
CA ARG A 25 9.81 -16.16 7.63
C ARG A 25 9.65 -17.67 7.62
N ASP A 26 10.60 -18.34 7.00
CA ASP A 26 10.69 -19.80 7.10
C ASP A 26 11.38 -20.19 8.42
N THR A 27 10.79 -21.16 9.11
CA THR A 27 11.38 -21.74 10.31
C THR A 27 11.32 -23.26 10.22
N HIS A 28 12.06 -23.91 11.09
CA HIS A 28 11.99 -25.39 11.17
C HIS A 28 10.61 -25.92 11.57
N CYS A 29 9.73 -25.05 12.07
CA CYS A 29 8.34 -25.39 12.42
C CYS A 29 7.34 -24.98 11.33
N GLY A 30 7.80 -24.41 10.23
CA GLY A 30 6.97 -23.98 9.12
C GLY A 30 7.05 -22.48 8.84
N LEU A 31 6.18 -22.01 8.00
CA LEU A 31 6.11 -20.61 7.60
C LEU A 31 5.44 -19.77 8.67
N GLU A 32 6.06 -18.65 9.01
CA GLU A 32 5.51 -17.69 9.96
C GLU A 32 5.24 -16.37 9.23
N VAL A 33 4.21 -15.66 9.68
CA VAL A 33 3.90 -14.31 9.20
C VAL A 33 3.91 -13.35 10.39
N TYR A 34 4.52 -12.18 10.17
CA TYR A 34 4.54 -11.12 11.18
C TYR A 34 3.17 -10.44 11.24
N VAL A 35 2.66 -10.28 12.44
CA VAL A 35 1.44 -9.52 12.72
C VAL A 35 1.67 -8.58 13.90
N GLN A 36 0.85 -7.54 13.97
CA GLN A 36 0.91 -6.57 15.05
C GLN A 36 -0.48 -6.29 15.59
N GLU A 37 -0.57 -5.98 16.87
CA GLU A 37 -1.81 -5.56 17.48
C GLU A 37 -1.90 -4.04 17.50
N ARG A 38 -3.04 -3.52 17.10
CA ARG A 38 -3.31 -2.08 17.16
C ARG A 38 -3.73 -1.72 18.57
N VAL A 39 -3.19 -0.60 19.08
CA VAL A 39 -3.54 -0.14 20.42
C VAL A 39 -4.99 0.39 20.47
N SER A 40 -5.59 0.32 21.65
CA SER A 40 -6.99 0.66 21.84
C SER A 40 -7.31 2.14 21.56
N SER A 41 -6.32 3.01 21.59
CA SER A 41 -6.49 4.44 21.30
C SER A 41 -6.59 4.76 19.81
N MET A 42 -6.30 3.81 18.93
CA MET A 42 -6.39 4.04 17.51
C MET A 42 -7.85 4.08 17.04
N ARG A 43 -8.15 5.02 16.12
CA ARG A 43 -9.51 5.19 15.61
C ARG A 43 -9.98 4.06 14.74
N PHE A 44 -9.04 3.45 13.98
CA PHE A 44 -9.37 2.39 13.04
C PHE A 44 -8.76 1.08 13.52
N ALA A 45 -9.58 0.05 13.53
CA ALA A 45 -9.16 -1.31 13.87
C ALA A 45 -8.46 -1.42 15.24
N ALA A 46 -8.92 -0.63 16.24
CA ALA A 46 -8.40 -0.71 17.59
C ALA A 46 -8.54 -2.13 18.14
N ASN A 47 -7.52 -2.61 18.84
CA ASN A 47 -7.45 -3.96 19.42
C ASN A 47 -7.47 -5.11 18.40
N MET A 48 -7.34 -4.80 17.11
CA MET A 48 -7.28 -5.82 16.07
C MET A 48 -5.85 -6.21 15.76
N THR A 49 -5.69 -7.47 15.39
CA THR A 49 -4.43 -7.98 14.84
C THR A 49 -4.38 -7.66 13.36
N VAL A 50 -3.31 -7.03 12.91
CA VAL A 50 -3.17 -6.58 11.53
C VAL A 50 -1.79 -6.88 10.99
N PHE A 51 -1.67 -6.91 9.67
CA PHE A 51 -0.38 -6.90 9.00
C PHE A 51 0.15 -5.47 8.89
N PRO A 52 1.47 -5.29 8.77
CA PRO A 52 2.02 -3.97 8.45
C PRO A 52 1.42 -3.42 7.16
N GLY A 53 1.26 -2.11 7.11
CA GLY A 53 0.75 -1.45 5.92
C GLY A 53 0.09 -0.12 6.24
N GLY A 54 -0.34 0.55 5.21
CA GLY A 54 -1.02 1.82 5.33
C GLY A 54 -1.32 2.45 3.98
N GLY A 55 -1.87 3.64 4.02
CA GLY A 55 -2.24 4.39 2.84
C GLY A 55 -1.04 4.89 2.05
N VAL A 56 -1.21 4.98 0.74
CA VAL A 56 -0.24 5.62 -0.14
C VAL A 56 -0.27 7.12 0.13
N ASP A 57 0.90 7.70 0.32
CA ASP A 57 1.10 9.12 0.58
C ASP A 57 1.55 9.81 -0.71
N GLN A 58 1.35 11.11 -0.80
CA GLN A 58 1.80 11.89 -1.96
C GLN A 58 3.31 11.73 -2.21
N ARG A 59 4.10 11.61 -1.17
CA ARG A 59 5.56 11.39 -1.26
C ARG A 59 5.95 10.02 -1.80
N ASP A 60 5.03 9.08 -1.84
CA ASP A 60 5.29 7.76 -2.41
C ASP A 60 5.25 7.77 -3.95
N PHE A 61 4.62 8.78 -4.53
CA PHE A 61 4.61 8.96 -5.97
C PHE A 61 5.95 9.51 -6.45
N PRO A 62 6.40 9.14 -7.66
CA PRO A 62 7.63 9.70 -8.20
C PRO A 62 7.50 11.21 -8.41
N ALA A 63 8.56 11.95 -8.17
CA ALA A 63 8.60 13.40 -8.35
C ALA A 63 8.29 13.80 -9.79
N VAL A 64 8.76 12.99 -10.74
CA VAL A 64 8.45 13.13 -12.16
C VAL A 64 7.94 11.79 -12.66
N ALA A 65 6.65 11.72 -12.93
CA ALA A 65 6.01 10.48 -13.38
C ALA A 65 6.69 9.86 -14.61
N ASN A 66 7.20 10.72 -15.50
CA ASN A 66 7.86 10.26 -16.72
C ASN A 66 9.19 9.55 -16.46
N GLU A 67 9.84 9.80 -15.33
CA GLU A 67 11.09 9.11 -15.00
C GLU A 67 10.86 7.62 -14.75
N VAL A 68 9.80 7.28 -14.07
CA VAL A 68 9.43 5.87 -13.84
C VAL A 68 9.04 5.19 -15.14
N MET A 69 8.40 5.93 -16.04
CA MET A 69 7.95 5.40 -17.32
C MET A 69 9.08 5.29 -18.35
N ALA A 70 10.12 6.10 -18.20
CA ALA A 70 11.18 6.20 -19.20
C ALA A 70 12.38 5.27 -18.99
N VAL A 71 12.55 4.77 -17.78
CA VAL A 71 13.81 4.11 -17.40
C VAL A 71 13.85 2.63 -17.78
N THR A 72 12.70 2.01 -18.00
CA THR A 72 12.68 0.57 -18.27
C THR A 72 11.60 0.21 -19.26
N GLU A 73 12.00 -0.46 -20.33
CA GLU A 73 11.02 -1.18 -21.14
C GLU A 73 10.29 -2.16 -20.23
N PRO A 74 8.96 -2.23 -20.32
CA PRO A 74 8.22 -3.18 -19.51
C PRO A 74 8.76 -4.59 -19.71
N SER A 75 9.26 -5.18 -18.69
CA SER A 75 9.76 -6.55 -18.77
C SER A 75 9.25 -7.33 -17.56
N GLU A 76 9.07 -8.62 -17.75
CA GLU A 76 8.67 -9.50 -16.65
C GLU A 76 9.71 -9.57 -15.54
N ALA A 77 10.93 -9.15 -15.82
CA ALA A 77 12.00 -9.08 -14.83
C ALA A 77 11.94 -7.85 -13.96
N ASP A 78 11.20 -6.80 -14.39
CA ASP A 78 11.07 -5.57 -13.64
C ASP A 78 10.01 -5.69 -12.55
N PRO A 79 10.38 -5.52 -11.26
CA PRO A 79 9.43 -5.66 -10.16
C PRO A 79 8.21 -4.75 -10.27
N GLU A 80 8.37 -3.53 -10.74
CA GLU A 80 7.25 -2.59 -10.89
C GLU A 80 6.28 -3.04 -11.99
N SER A 81 6.80 -3.56 -13.09
CA SER A 81 5.96 -4.13 -14.15
C SER A 81 5.16 -5.33 -13.66
N ARG A 82 5.76 -6.18 -12.85
CA ARG A 82 5.07 -7.32 -12.25
C ARG A 82 3.96 -6.89 -11.31
N ILE A 83 4.20 -5.89 -10.49
CA ILE A 83 3.20 -5.34 -9.57
C ILE A 83 2.09 -4.66 -10.36
N ALA A 84 2.43 -3.86 -11.36
CA ALA A 84 1.45 -3.20 -12.23
C ALA A 84 0.51 -4.22 -12.88
N GLN A 85 1.05 -5.31 -13.37
CA GLN A 85 0.29 -6.40 -13.98
C GLN A 85 -0.59 -7.13 -12.97
N ALA A 86 -0.02 -7.49 -11.82
CA ALA A 86 -0.72 -8.25 -10.80
C ALA A 86 -1.91 -7.49 -10.21
N PHE A 87 -1.77 -6.19 -10.03
CA PHE A 87 -2.82 -5.35 -9.43
C PHE A 87 -3.64 -4.57 -10.47
N ASN A 88 -3.33 -4.75 -11.75
CA ASN A 88 -4.01 -4.03 -12.83
C ASN A 88 -3.99 -2.51 -12.63
N VAL A 89 -2.82 -1.98 -12.35
CA VAL A 89 -2.56 -0.54 -12.21
C VAL A 89 -1.44 -0.12 -13.15
N ASP A 90 -1.32 1.18 -13.40
CA ASP A 90 -0.20 1.70 -14.17
C ASP A 90 1.11 1.64 -13.36
N ARG A 91 2.25 1.84 -14.03
CA ARG A 91 3.55 1.75 -13.37
C ARG A 91 3.78 2.84 -12.33
N VAL A 92 3.20 4.01 -12.50
CA VAL A 92 3.30 5.10 -11.52
C VAL A 92 2.63 4.69 -10.20
N ARG A 93 1.44 4.11 -10.29
CA ARG A 93 0.74 3.58 -9.11
C ARG A 93 1.46 2.38 -8.51
N ALA A 94 2.00 1.49 -9.35
CA ALA A 94 2.80 0.36 -8.88
C ALA A 94 4.02 0.83 -8.08
N HIS A 95 4.71 1.85 -8.58
CA HIS A 95 5.82 2.49 -7.87
C HIS A 95 5.37 3.05 -6.52
N ALA A 96 4.28 3.82 -6.51
CA ALA A 96 3.75 4.40 -5.29
C ALA A 96 3.34 3.35 -4.26
N LEU A 97 2.72 2.26 -4.70
CA LEU A 97 2.36 1.14 -3.82
C LEU A 97 3.60 0.47 -3.23
N THR A 98 4.64 0.28 -4.03
CA THR A 98 5.90 -0.29 -3.56
C THR A 98 6.56 0.62 -2.53
N CYS A 99 6.64 1.91 -2.81
CA CYS A 99 7.20 2.88 -1.87
C CYS A 99 6.40 2.92 -0.56
N ALA A 100 5.08 2.90 -0.64
CA ALA A 100 4.22 2.86 0.54
C ALA A 100 4.46 1.59 1.36
N ALA A 101 4.57 0.43 0.71
CA ALA A 101 4.85 -0.83 1.38
C ALA A 101 6.17 -0.79 2.14
N VAL A 102 7.23 -0.30 1.50
CA VAL A 102 8.55 -0.17 2.12
C VAL A 102 8.52 0.82 3.28
N ARG A 103 7.96 2.00 3.05
CA ARG A 103 7.88 3.06 4.06
C ARG A 103 7.09 2.61 5.29
N GLU A 104 5.90 2.08 5.08
CA GLU A 104 5.04 1.63 6.19
C GLU A 104 5.68 0.49 6.97
N THR A 105 6.31 -0.46 6.28
CA THR A 105 7.02 -1.55 6.94
C THR A 105 8.13 -1.01 7.83
N PHE A 106 8.93 -0.08 7.32
CA PHE A 106 10.01 0.53 8.10
C PHE A 106 9.47 1.33 9.29
N GLU A 107 8.45 2.16 9.08
CA GLU A 107 7.85 2.99 10.14
C GLU A 107 7.26 2.14 11.26
N GLU A 108 6.63 1.02 10.91
CA GLU A 108 5.92 0.18 11.88
C GLU A 108 6.79 -0.89 12.53
N THR A 109 7.81 -1.38 11.83
CA THR A 109 8.62 -2.51 12.33
C THR A 109 10.10 -2.15 12.54
N GLY A 110 10.58 -1.06 11.95
CA GLY A 110 11.99 -0.71 11.93
C GLY A 110 12.84 -1.63 11.03
N THR A 111 12.21 -2.46 10.22
CA THR A 111 12.87 -3.44 9.35
C THR A 111 12.69 -3.06 7.89
N LEU A 112 13.76 -3.20 7.13
CA LEU A 112 13.74 -3.10 5.67
C LEU A 112 14.29 -4.37 5.05
#